data_52b6c86cdf2e6f952106897aca6c2bf2
#
_entry.id   52b6c86cdf2e6f952106897aca6c2bf2
#
_cell.length_a   1.000
_cell.length_b   1.000
_cell.length_c   1.000
_cell.angle_alpha   90.00
_cell.angle_beta   90.00
_cell.angle_gamma   90.00
#
_symmetry.space_group_name_H-M   'P 1'
#
loop_
_entity.id
_entity.type
_entity.pdbx_description
1 polymer ?
#
loop_
_entity_poly.entity_id
_entity_poly.type
_entity_poly.pdbx_seq_one_letter_code
_entity_poly.pdbx_strand_id
1 'polypeptide(L)'
;ASILSEVFYDSREERGLVRYSFSENLRFTMTPTAVLLTVLGYIAMLFVVAGIAGRRVSNTGFFTGNRENPWYVAALAMVGAAMSGITFVSVPGSVAADSFSYLQMVLGFTVGQMVIAFVLIPLFYRLKVVSLYEYLDGRFGMTTHLTGAWFFFISKMFAAALKVYVVCTVLQVLVFDPFGVPFAV
;
A
#
# COMPACT_ATOMS: atom_id res chain seq x y z
N ALA A 1 -21.89 6.15 37.69
CA ALA A 1 -20.80 6.97 37.09
C ALA A 1 -19.41 6.44 37.47
N SER A 2 -19.23 5.80 38.64
CA SER A 2 -17.95 5.30 39.14
C SER A 2 -17.43 4.07 38.36
N ILE A 3 -18.28 3.11 38.01
CA ILE A 3 -17.90 1.85 37.40
C ILE A 3 -17.43 2.06 35.92
N LEU A 4 -18.07 2.99 35.22
CA LEU A 4 -17.65 3.31 33.82
C LEU A 4 -16.30 4.03 33.78
N SER A 5 -15.98 4.86 34.80
CA SER A 5 -14.67 5.50 34.87
C SER A 5 -13.54 4.52 35.20
N GLU A 6 -13.78 3.50 36.02
CA GLU A 6 -12.80 2.45 36.32
C GLU A 6 -12.55 1.55 35.11
N VAL A 7 -13.58 1.13 34.37
CA VAL A 7 -13.45 0.32 33.17
C VAL A 7 -12.71 1.08 32.04
N PHE A 8 -12.97 2.40 31.93
CA PHE A 8 -12.25 3.23 30.93
C PHE A 8 -10.81 3.54 31.33
N TYR A 9 -10.53 3.63 32.63
CA TYR A 9 -9.18 3.85 33.16
C TYR A 9 -8.33 2.59 32.97
N ASP A 10 -8.86 1.42 33.37
CA ASP A 10 -8.21 0.11 33.23
C ASP A 10 -7.86 -0.22 31.77
N SER A 11 -8.79 0.00 30.83
CA SER A 11 -8.53 -0.24 29.39
C SER A 11 -7.51 0.73 28.78
N ARG A 12 -7.24 1.88 29.42
CA ARG A 12 -6.23 2.83 28.99
C ARG A 12 -4.84 2.45 29.50
N GLU A 13 -4.78 1.91 30.70
CA GLU A 13 -3.55 1.43 31.33
C GLU A 13 -3.05 0.13 30.68
N GLU A 14 -3.94 -0.83 30.42
CA GLU A 14 -3.62 -2.03 29.66
C GLU A 14 -3.12 -1.72 28.24
N ARG A 15 -3.76 -0.78 27.55
CA ARG A 15 -3.28 -0.32 26.22
C ARG A 15 -1.92 0.38 26.29
N GLY A 16 -1.65 1.09 27.35
CA GLY A 16 -0.35 1.68 27.63
C GLY A 16 0.72 0.61 27.86
N LEU A 17 0.45 -0.37 28.68
CA LEU A 17 1.37 -1.47 28.98
C LEU A 17 1.63 -2.37 27.76
N VAL A 18 0.61 -2.71 27.00
CA VAL A 18 0.75 -3.46 25.74
C VAL A 18 1.58 -2.68 24.72
N ARG A 19 1.39 -1.38 24.64
CA ARG A 19 2.16 -0.51 23.74
C ARG A 19 3.63 -0.39 24.18
N TYR A 20 3.88 -0.30 25.48
CA TYR A 20 5.24 -0.28 26.05
C TYR A 20 5.94 -1.61 25.84
N SER A 21 5.30 -2.73 26.18
CA SER A 21 5.85 -4.07 26.00
C SER A 21 6.11 -4.38 24.54
N PHE A 22 5.25 -3.97 23.62
CA PHE A 22 5.46 -4.14 22.18
C PHE A 22 6.63 -3.29 21.66
N SER A 23 6.77 -2.06 22.14
CA SER A 23 7.89 -1.20 21.74
C SER A 23 9.23 -1.65 22.31
N GLU A 24 9.27 -2.17 23.53
CA GLU A 24 10.49 -2.74 24.14
C GLU A 24 10.92 -4.02 23.43
N ASN A 25 9.99 -4.94 23.13
CA ASN A 25 10.31 -6.17 22.41
C ASN A 25 10.81 -5.88 20.98
N LEU A 26 10.27 -4.88 20.29
CA LEU A 26 10.80 -4.46 18.98
C LEU A 26 12.19 -3.83 19.09
N ARG A 27 12.46 -3.06 20.13
CA ARG A 27 13.80 -2.50 20.38
C ARG A 27 14.84 -3.57 20.71
N PHE A 28 14.44 -4.64 21.37
CA PHE A 28 15.35 -5.73 21.74
C PHE A 28 15.70 -6.64 20.55
N THR A 29 14.85 -6.73 19.54
CA THR A 29 15.02 -7.68 18.43
C THR A 29 15.70 -7.07 17.19
N MET A 30 15.72 -5.73 17.03
CA MET A 30 16.27 -5.09 15.84
C MET A 30 17.18 -3.92 16.22
N THR A 31 18.47 -4.06 15.93
CA THR A 31 19.39 -2.92 16.04
C THR A 31 19.04 -1.86 15.00
N PRO A 32 19.02 -0.56 15.34
CA PRO A 32 18.70 0.53 14.41
C PRO A 32 19.53 0.51 13.14
N THR A 33 20.78 0.11 13.26
CA THR A 33 21.71 -0.09 12.13
C THR A 33 21.25 -1.20 11.19
N ALA A 34 20.71 -2.31 11.71
CA ALA A 34 20.19 -3.39 10.87
C ALA A 34 18.96 -2.95 10.07
N VAL A 35 18.05 -2.18 10.69
CA VAL A 35 16.89 -1.59 10.00
C VAL A 35 17.34 -0.66 8.90
N LEU A 36 18.26 0.25 9.19
CA LEU A 36 18.80 1.19 8.21
C LEU A 36 19.46 0.47 7.02
N LEU A 37 20.31 -0.52 7.30
CA LEU A 37 20.98 -1.31 6.26
C LEU A 37 19.98 -2.09 5.39
N THR A 38 18.93 -2.62 5.99
CA THR A 38 17.87 -3.31 5.24
C THR A 38 17.13 -2.37 4.31
N VAL A 39 16.76 -1.17 4.79
CA VAL A 39 16.09 -0.15 3.98
C VAL A 39 16.98 0.33 2.84
N LEU A 40 18.23 0.66 3.13
CA LEU A 40 19.20 1.10 2.12
C LEU A 40 19.50 -0.01 1.11
N GLY A 41 19.67 -1.25 1.56
CA GLY A 41 19.87 -2.41 0.70
C GLY A 41 18.68 -2.66 -0.23
N TYR A 42 17.45 -2.53 0.28
CA TYR A 42 16.25 -2.62 -0.52
C TYR A 42 16.16 -1.52 -1.58
N ILE A 43 16.42 -0.27 -1.21
CA ILE A 43 16.45 0.85 -2.15
C ILE A 43 17.52 0.65 -3.22
N ALA A 44 18.73 0.23 -2.85
CA ALA A 44 19.80 -0.08 -3.78
C ALA A 44 19.40 -1.19 -4.76
N MET A 45 18.79 -2.26 -4.25
CA MET A 45 18.26 -3.35 -5.08
C MET A 45 17.23 -2.84 -6.11
N LEU A 46 16.31 -1.96 -5.71
CA LEU A 46 15.33 -1.38 -6.61
C LEU A 46 16.00 -0.56 -7.73
N PHE A 47 17.01 0.25 -7.41
CA PHE A 47 17.75 1.01 -8.42
C PHE A 47 18.51 0.10 -9.38
N VAL A 48 19.12 -0.97 -8.89
CA VAL A 48 19.82 -1.94 -9.72
C VAL A 48 18.84 -2.63 -10.68
N VAL A 49 17.71 -3.11 -10.18
CA VAL A 49 16.69 -3.77 -11.01
C VAL A 49 16.11 -2.78 -12.02
N ALA A 50 15.79 -1.57 -11.62
CA ALA A 50 15.28 -0.52 -12.52
C ALA A 50 16.31 -0.16 -13.60
N GLY A 51 17.59 -0.06 -13.24
CA GLY A 51 18.68 0.22 -14.19
C GLY A 51 18.90 -0.90 -15.21
N ILE A 52 18.76 -2.15 -14.78
CA ILE A 52 18.86 -3.31 -15.69
C ILE A 52 17.64 -3.38 -16.60
N ALA A 53 16.45 -3.29 -16.04
CA ALA A 53 15.19 -3.38 -16.78
C ALA A 53 14.97 -2.21 -17.74
N GLY A 54 15.39 -1.00 -17.36
CA GLY A 54 15.20 0.22 -18.16
C GLY A 54 16.10 0.36 -19.38
N ARG A 55 17.18 -0.39 -19.49
CA ARG A 55 18.20 -0.20 -20.54
C ARG A 55 17.73 -0.43 -21.98
N ARG A 56 16.63 -1.12 -22.21
CA ARG A 56 16.13 -1.51 -23.54
C ARG A 56 14.66 -1.17 -23.78
N VAL A 57 14.09 -0.28 -23.00
CA VAL A 57 12.65 0.02 -23.06
C VAL A 57 12.43 1.29 -23.88
N SER A 58 11.64 1.19 -24.96
CA SER A 58 11.12 2.36 -25.69
C SER A 58 10.04 3.08 -24.86
N ASN A 59 9.75 4.36 -25.17
CA ASN A 59 8.72 5.11 -24.47
C ASN A 59 7.36 4.39 -24.46
N THR A 60 6.98 3.78 -25.58
CA THR A 60 5.73 3.00 -25.68
C THR A 60 5.81 1.71 -24.86
N GLY A 61 6.96 1.03 -24.87
CA GLY A 61 7.19 -0.17 -24.08
C GLY A 61 7.18 0.08 -22.59
N PHE A 62 7.58 1.27 -22.12
CA PHE A 62 7.53 1.64 -20.72
C PHE A 62 6.11 1.66 -20.16
N PHE A 63 5.16 2.20 -20.92
CA PHE A 63 3.75 2.32 -20.46
C PHE A 63 2.93 1.06 -20.67
N THR A 64 3.20 0.28 -21.71
CA THR A 64 2.35 -0.87 -22.10
C THR A 64 3.03 -2.23 -21.97
N GLY A 65 4.34 -2.25 -21.63
CA GLY A 65 5.14 -3.49 -21.61
C GLY A 65 5.18 -4.18 -22.97
N ASN A 66 4.99 -3.43 -24.08
CA ASN A 66 4.78 -3.94 -25.44
C ASN A 66 3.63 -4.95 -25.56
N ARG A 67 2.83 -5.15 -24.50
CA ARG A 67 1.79 -6.19 -24.39
C ARG A 67 2.32 -7.63 -24.53
N GLU A 68 3.62 -7.83 -24.31
CA GLU A 68 4.31 -9.12 -24.46
C GLU A 68 4.61 -9.79 -23.11
N ASN A 69 4.26 -9.15 -21.99
CA ASN A 69 4.51 -9.70 -20.68
C ASN A 69 3.69 -10.98 -20.46
N PRO A 70 4.33 -12.07 -20.01
CA PRO A 70 3.63 -13.29 -19.68
C PRO A 70 2.65 -13.04 -18.52
N TRP A 71 1.49 -13.71 -18.57
CA TRP A 71 0.39 -13.49 -17.63
C TRP A 71 0.78 -13.63 -16.15
N TYR A 72 1.71 -14.55 -15.82
CA TYR A 72 2.15 -14.76 -14.44
C TYR A 72 3.01 -13.58 -13.93
N VAL A 73 3.80 -12.94 -14.78
CA VAL A 73 4.58 -11.74 -14.42
C VAL A 73 3.62 -10.57 -14.16
N ALA A 74 2.61 -10.40 -15.02
CA ALA A 74 1.58 -9.37 -14.82
C ALA A 74 0.79 -9.63 -13.53
N ALA A 75 0.40 -10.87 -13.24
CA ALA A 75 -0.29 -11.24 -12.02
C ALA A 75 0.54 -10.95 -10.76
N LEU A 76 1.81 -11.35 -10.73
CA LEU A 76 2.72 -11.06 -9.62
C LEU A 76 2.94 -9.56 -9.42
N ALA A 77 3.10 -8.81 -10.51
CA ALA A 77 3.23 -7.36 -10.44
C ALA A 77 1.97 -6.69 -9.87
N MET A 78 0.78 -7.13 -10.27
CA MET A 78 -0.49 -6.62 -9.74
C MET A 78 -0.65 -6.93 -8.25
N VAL A 79 -0.35 -8.16 -7.82
CA VAL A 79 -0.39 -8.53 -6.39
C VAL A 79 0.60 -7.68 -5.60
N GLY A 80 1.84 -7.54 -6.07
CA GLY A 80 2.86 -6.72 -5.41
C GLY A 80 2.49 -5.23 -5.33
N ALA A 81 1.84 -4.69 -6.35
CA ALA A 81 1.36 -3.30 -6.34
C ALA A 81 0.14 -3.08 -5.43
N ALA A 82 -0.72 -4.09 -5.28
CA ALA A 82 -1.91 -4.02 -4.44
C ALA A 82 -1.60 -4.22 -2.95
N MET A 83 -0.67 -5.11 -2.62
CA MET A 83 -0.26 -5.40 -1.25
C MET A 83 0.66 -4.30 -0.71
N SER A 84 0.29 -3.73 0.42
CA SER A 84 1.18 -2.84 1.18
C SER A 84 1.71 -3.55 2.43
N GLY A 85 2.87 -3.11 2.94
CA GLY A 85 3.41 -3.62 4.21
C GLY A 85 2.44 -3.43 5.39
N ILE A 86 1.70 -2.32 5.38
CA ILE A 86 0.65 -2.05 6.38
C ILE A 86 -0.43 -3.12 6.32
N THR A 87 -0.93 -3.45 5.14
CA THR A 87 -1.97 -4.48 4.95
C THR A 87 -1.48 -5.85 5.42
N PHE A 88 -0.22 -6.17 5.15
CA PHE A 88 0.37 -7.44 5.54
C PHE A 88 0.44 -7.64 7.07
N VAL A 89 0.64 -6.56 7.82
CA VAL A 89 0.68 -6.60 9.29
C VAL A 89 -0.71 -6.41 9.91
N SER A 90 -1.51 -5.47 9.38
CA SER A 90 -2.80 -5.10 9.98
C SER A 90 -3.88 -6.15 9.81
N VAL A 91 -3.91 -6.87 8.67
CA VAL A 91 -4.96 -7.88 8.43
C VAL A 91 -4.87 -9.06 9.39
N PRO A 92 -3.71 -9.72 9.61
CA PRO A 92 -3.60 -10.73 10.65
C PRO A 92 -3.87 -10.20 12.05
N GLY A 93 -3.45 -8.95 12.33
CA GLY A 93 -3.71 -8.29 13.62
C GLY A 93 -5.19 -8.04 13.88
N SER A 94 -5.97 -7.68 12.85
CA SER A 94 -7.41 -7.47 13.00
C SER A 94 -8.20 -8.76 13.29
N VAL A 95 -7.68 -9.93 12.87
CA VAL A 95 -8.30 -11.22 13.19
C VAL A 95 -8.31 -11.48 14.69
N ALA A 96 -7.27 -11.04 15.41
CA ALA A 96 -7.21 -11.18 16.86
C ALA A 96 -8.22 -10.28 17.60
N ALA A 97 -8.53 -9.10 17.03
CA ALA A 97 -9.46 -8.12 17.63
C ALA A 97 -10.92 -8.35 17.21
N ASP A 98 -11.16 -8.59 15.93
CA ASP A 98 -12.50 -8.59 15.32
C ASP A 98 -12.91 -9.97 14.78
N SER A 99 -12.20 -11.03 15.17
CA SER A 99 -12.39 -12.39 14.65
C SER A 99 -12.22 -12.41 13.12
N PHE A 100 -13.06 -13.14 12.38
CA PHE A 100 -12.98 -13.23 10.93
C PHE A 100 -13.87 -12.22 10.18
N SER A 101 -14.25 -11.10 10.79
CA SER A 101 -15.11 -10.08 10.15
C SER A 101 -14.50 -9.54 8.85
N TYR A 102 -13.16 -9.44 8.78
CA TYR A 102 -12.44 -9.03 7.57
C TYR A 102 -12.65 -9.96 6.37
N LEU A 103 -13.00 -11.24 6.61
CA LEU A 103 -13.25 -12.21 5.55
C LEU A 103 -14.39 -11.80 4.62
N GLN A 104 -15.43 -11.15 5.14
CA GLN A 104 -16.55 -10.65 4.33
C GLN A 104 -16.07 -9.62 3.30
N MET A 105 -15.16 -8.73 3.72
CA MET A 105 -14.55 -7.74 2.84
C MET A 105 -13.69 -8.40 1.75
N VAL A 106 -12.90 -9.42 2.11
CA VAL A 106 -12.08 -10.19 1.16
C VAL A 106 -12.95 -10.88 0.12
N LEU A 107 -14.06 -11.49 0.52
CA LEU A 107 -15.00 -12.10 -0.41
C LEU A 107 -15.62 -11.07 -1.37
N GLY A 108 -16.01 -9.91 -0.87
CA GLY A 108 -16.51 -8.81 -1.70
C GLY A 108 -15.46 -8.33 -2.73
N PHE A 109 -14.23 -8.16 -2.30
CA PHE A 109 -13.12 -7.83 -3.21
C PHE A 109 -12.89 -8.91 -4.27
N THR A 110 -12.96 -10.19 -3.89
CA THR A 110 -12.76 -11.29 -4.82
C THR A 110 -13.81 -11.27 -5.93
N VAL A 111 -15.08 -11.07 -5.58
CA VAL A 111 -16.15 -10.93 -6.58
C VAL A 111 -15.93 -9.71 -7.48
N GLY A 112 -15.54 -8.56 -6.89
CA GLY A 112 -15.18 -7.36 -7.66
C GLY A 112 -14.04 -7.60 -8.64
N GLN A 113 -12.98 -8.29 -8.22
CA GLN A 113 -11.86 -8.64 -9.10
C GLN A 113 -12.27 -9.61 -10.22
N MET A 114 -13.19 -10.55 -9.97
CA MET A 114 -13.73 -11.40 -11.03
C MET A 114 -14.47 -10.58 -12.09
N VAL A 115 -15.29 -9.60 -11.69
CA VAL A 115 -15.97 -8.71 -12.63
C VAL A 115 -14.97 -7.92 -13.46
N ILE A 116 -13.93 -7.38 -12.84
CA ILE A 116 -12.84 -6.67 -13.55
C ILE A 116 -12.17 -7.60 -14.56
N ALA A 117 -11.81 -8.81 -14.14
CA ALA A 117 -11.10 -9.76 -14.99
C ALA A 117 -11.93 -10.23 -16.20
N PHE A 118 -13.21 -10.51 -16.02
CA PHE A 118 -14.05 -11.06 -17.09
C PHE A 118 -14.77 -10.02 -17.95
N VAL A 119 -14.98 -8.82 -17.42
CA VAL A 119 -15.73 -7.76 -18.12
C VAL A 119 -14.80 -6.62 -18.53
N LEU A 120 -14.08 -6.03 -17.59
CA LEU A 120 -13.36 -4.80 -17.83
C LEU A 120 -12.08 -5.02 -18.66
N ILE A 121 -11.29 -6.05 -18.33
CA ILE A 121 -10.06 -6.36 -19.06
C ILE A 121 -10.34 -6.71 -20.53
N PRO A 122 -11.26 -7.62 -20.86
CA PRO A 122 -11.61 -7.90 -22.27
C PRO A 122 -12.12 -6.66 -23.02
N LEU A 123 -12.88 -5.80 -22.34
CA LEU A 123 -13.37 -4.56 -22.90
C LEU A 123 -12.21 -3.63 -23.30
N PHE A 124 -11.22 -3.45 -22.41
CA PHE A 124 -10.05 -2.62 -22.68
C PHE A 124 -9.20 -3.15 -23.83
N TYR A 125 -9.04 -4.48 -23.90
CA TYR A 125 -8.33 -5.10 -25.04
C TYR A 125 -9.05 -4.90 -26.36
N ARG A 126 -10.38 -5.01 -26.37
CA ARG A 126 -11.20 -4.80 -27.59
C ARG A 126 -11.15 -3.36 -28.07
N LEU A 127 -11.24 -2.41 -27.15
CA LEU A 127 -11.22 -0.97 -27.46
C LEU A 127 -9.81 -0.42 -27.65
N LYS A 128 -8.77 -1.20 -27.35
CA LYS A 128 -7.35 -0.81 -27.39
C LYS A 128 -7.02 0.43 -26.53
N VAL A 129 -7.83 0.70 -25.51
CA VAL A 129 -7.60 1.80 -24.56
C VAL A 129 -6.61 1.37 -23.48
N VAL A 130 -5.84 2.32 -22.96
CA VAL A 130 -4.83 2.09 -21.93
C VAL A 130 -5.38 2.41 -20.54
N SER A 131 -6.41 3.24 -20.45
CA SER A 131 -6.99 3.65 -19.19
C SER A 131 -8.52 3.75 -19.25
N LEU A 132 -9.16 3.64 -18.07
CA LEU A 132 -10.59 3.88 -17.93
C LEU A 132 -10.98 5.30 -18.36
N TYR A 133 -10.10 6.28 -18.13
CA TYR A 133 -10.35 7.68 -18.47
C TYR A 133 -10.38 7.92 -19.97
N GLU A 134 -9.55 7.23 -20.73
CA GLU A 134 -9.56 7.24 -22.19
C GLU A 134 -10.87 6.65 -22.74
N TYR A 135 -11.38 5.60 -22.12
CA TYR A 135 -12.71 5.05 -22.43
C TYR A 135 -13.83 6.04 -22.15
N LEU A 136 -13.75 6.76 -21.03
CA LEU A 136 -14.73 7.79 -20.66
C LEU A 136 -14.74 8.96 -21.64
N ASP A 137 -13.56 9.39 -22.10
CA ASP A 137 -13.44 10.43 -23.10
C ASP A 137 -14.14 10.06 -24.41
N GLY A 138 -13.88 8.89 -24.93
CA GLY A 138 -14.50 8.39 -26.17
C GLY A 138 -16.02 8.20 -26.09
N ARG A 139 -16.59 7.98 -24.88
CA ARG A 139 -18.04 7.73 -24.73
C ARG A 139 -18.83 8.90 -24.19
N PHE A 140 -18.28 9.67 -23.27
CA PHE A 140 -18.97 10.74 -22.53
C PHE A 140 -18.34 12.12 -22.73
N GLY A 141 -17.23 12.18 -23.44
CA GLY A 141 -16.54 13.42 -23.78
C GLY A 141 -15.54 13.91 -22.73
N MET A 142 -14.77 14.91 -23.11
CA MET A 142 -13.62 15.47 -22.39
C MET A 142 -13.95 15.92 -20.95
N THR A 143 -15.14 16.46 -20.73
CA THR A 143 -15.55 16.93 -19.38
C THR A 143 -15.58 15.78 -18.37
N THR A 144 -16.11 14.63 -18.75
CA THR A 144 -16.18 13.44 -17.89
C THR A 144 -14.78 12.86 -17.63
N HIS A 145 -13.94 12.84 -18.66
CA HIS A 145 -12.54 12.47 -18.54
C HIS A 145 -11.80 13.34 -17.49
N LEU A 146 -11.86 14.65 -17.63
CA LEU A 146 -11.20 15.59 -16.72
C LEU A 146 -11.72 15.49 -15.29
N THR A 147 -13.04 15.40 -15.12
CA THR A 147 -13.64 15.26 -13.80
C THR A 147 -13.16 13.98 -13.11
N GLY A 148 -13.19 12.84 -13.79
CA GLY A 148 -12.69 11.57 -13.27
C GLY A 148 -11.19 11.61 -12.93
N ALA A 149 -10.38 12.20 -13.81
CA ALA A 149 -8.95 12.36 -13.60
C ALA A 149 -8.62 13.24 -12.38
N TRP A 150 -9.36 14.33 -12.17
CA TRP A 150 -9.19 15.20 -11.00
C TRP A 150 -9.53 14.48 -9.69
N PHE A 151 -10.67 13.79 -9.61
CA PHE A 151 -11.04 13.02 -8.42
C PHE A 151 -10.01 11.92 -8.12
N PHE A 152 -9.53 11.23 -9.14
CA PHE A 152 -8.48 10.24 -8.98
C PHE A 152 -7.19 10.86 -8.47
N PHE A 153 -6.75 11.96 -9.04
CA PHE A 153 -5.54 12.66 -8.64
C PHE A 153 -5.59 13.06 -7.16
N ILE A 154 -6.66 13.73 -6.74
CA ILE A 154 -6.87 14.15 -5.35
C ILE A 154 -6.85 12.94 -4.42
N SER A 155 -7.61 11.89 -4.74
CA SER A 155 -7.66 10.65 -3.95
C SER A 155 -6.28 10.00 -3.82
N LYS A 156 -5.50 9.95 -4.89
CA LYS A 156 -4.14 9.39 -4.87
C LYS A 156 -3.15 10.25 -4.08
N MET A 157 -3.28 11.56 -4.13
CA MET A 157 -2.46 12.47 -3.31
C MET A 157 -2.68 12.21 -1.81
N PHE A 158 -3.93 12.13 -1.35
CA PHE A 158 -4.23 11.80 0.04
C PHE A 158 -3.72 10.42 0.44
N ALA A 159 -3.95 9.42 -0.39
CA ALA A 159 -3.48 8.06 -0.13
C ALA A 159 -1.94 7.96 -0.08
N ALA A 160 -1.24 8.71 -0.94
CA ALA A 160 0.22 8.79 -0.93
C ALA A 160 0.73 9.48 0.33
N ALA A 161 0.12 10.61 0.73
CA ALA A 161 0.49 11.34 1.94
C ALA A 161 0.37 10.46 3.20
N LEU A 162 -0.73 9.71 3.34
CA LEU A 162 -0.91 8.77 4.46
C LEU A 162 0.15 7.67 4.47
N LYS A 163 0.51 7.11 3.31
CA LYS A 163 1.56 6.08 3.22
C LYS A 163 2.92 6.64 3.62
N VAL A 164 3.26 7.84 3.15
CA VAL A 164 4.52 8.49 3.51
C VAL A 164 4.56 8.79 5.01
N TYR A 165 3.47 9.30 5.58
CA TYR A 165 3.37 9.55 7.02
C TYR A 165 3.67 8.29 7.85
N VAL A 166 3.09 7.15 7.48
CA VAL A 166 3.35 5.88 8.19
C VAL A 166 4.82 5.46 8.07
N VAL A 167 5.41 5.58 6.86
CA VAL A 167 6.83 5.26 6.65
C VAL A 167 7.73 6.18 7.51
N CYS A 168 7.45 7.48 7.54
CA CYS A 168 8.18 8.44 8.36
C CYS A 168 8.08 8.10 9.85
N THR A 169 6.87 7.75 10.33
CA THR A 169 6.66 7.35 11.73
C THR A 169 7.43 6.08 12.10
N VAL A 170 7.44 5.10 11.23
CA VAL A 170 8.21 3.86 11.44
C VAL A 170 9.70 4.13 11.48
N LEU A 171 10.22 4.94 10.55
CA LEU A 171 11.63 5.33 10.53
C LEU A 171 12.00 6.17 11.77
N GLN A 172 11.12 7.08 12.20
CA GLN A 172 11.30 7.86 13.42
C GLN A 172 11.54 6.93 14.61
N VAL A 173 10.62 6.01 14.86
CA VAL A 173 10.64 5.15 16.05
C VAL A 173 11.77 4.13 16.02
N LEU A 174 12.07 3.54 14.85
CA LEU A 174 13.02 2.43 14.75
C LEU A 174 14.45 2.88 14.44
N VAL A 175 14.63 4.05 13.85
CA VAL A 175 15.95 4.52 13.40
C VAL A 175 16.35 5.81 14.11
N PHE A 176 15.58 6.89 13.95
CA PHE A 176 16.01 8.22 14.39
C PHE A 176 15.99 8.41 15.90
N ASP A 177 14.95 7.93 16.61
CA ASP A 177 14.88 8.03 18.07
C ASP A 177 16.06 7.35 18.77
N PRO A 178 16.48 6.11 18.38
CA PRO A 178 17.63 5.46 18.98
C PRO A 178 18.95 6.15 18.68
N PHE A 179 19.07 6.89 17.55
CA PHE A 179 20.25 7.70 17.23
C PHE A 179 20.20 9.10 17.84
N GLY A 180 19.15 9.45 18.57
CA GLY A 180 19.00 10.77 19.20
C GLY A 180 18.81 11.92 18.21
N VAL A 181 18.38 11.63 16.98
CA VAL A 181 18.10 12.64 15.96
C VAL A 181 16.61 13.00 16.02
N PRO A 182 16.25 14.22 16.50
CA PRO A 182 14.85 14.63 16.50
C PRO A 182 14.41 14.92 15.07
N PHE A 183 13.59 14.06 14.52
CA PHE A 183 12.90 14.31 13.25
C PHE A 183 11.47 14.72 13.61
N ALA A 184 11.14 16.00 13.43
CA ALA A 184 9.79 16.49 13.69
C ALA A 184 8.83 16.01 12.59
N VAL A 185 7.95 15.09 12.94
CA VAL A 185 6.78 14.70 12.14
C VAL A 185 5.53 15.32 12.76
#